data_f58e84ddc63ebb6744591cce115b0ab5
#
_entry.id   f58e84ddc63ebb6744591cce115b0ab5
#
_cell.length_a   1.000
_cell.length_b   1.000
_cell.length_c   1.000
_cell.angle_alpha   90.00
_cell.angle_beta   90.00
_cell.angle_gamma   90.00
#
_symmetry.space_group_name_H-M   'P 1'
#
loop_
_entity.id
_entity.type
_entity.pdbx_description
1 polymer ?
#
loop_
_entity_poly.entity_id
_entity_poly.type
_entity_poly.pdbx_seq_one_letter_code
_entity_poly.pdbx_strand_id
1 'polypeptide(L)'
;MGYLIEIAFTVLLLTALSDGQLQGSSCTMKNTGRAGVCTPFANCQSAKDASYKGNLPQKCDLIDDDSELVCCVAATCSPLLEGLVNQLPIGSRAADYCIELAQKIHPCQETDSGWTRGNICHNLTPESNIEYKRTPMATMAEAPHYGRFGQGQIGAISWANYPVNLVSDQWVVCSAWAIGSIQVLFVGLGGTFEPKYTPDETYGVTERRIHPLYNGSYSVYYNDIALLRLDRRVTFTTRILPACLHTGTPLPDSGFIQSDSAGLKTTMQRPSQEECSNLFTNHHGHPDGVLNDMEICSLPVNTTGECAGWYQGSPLTLPNSLRVACTHLLVGYKSYYIGSPCAVINTRISKFIPWIEDIVWPVSGGVVV
;
A
#
# COMPACT_ATOMS: atom_id res chain seq x y z
N MET A 1 -77.49 -18.50 10.68
CA MET A 1 -76.44 -19.24 10.01
C MET A 1 -75.28 -18.28 9.64
N GLY A 2 -74.90 -17.39 10.51
CA GLY A 2 -73.96 -16.30 10.25
C GLY A 2 -72.95 -16.03 11.37
N TYR A 3 -72.86 -16.86 12.41
CA TYR A 3 -72.00 -16.60 13.57
C TYR A 3 -70.89 -17.62 13.77
N LEU A 4 -70.73 -18.60 12.91
CA LEU A 4 -69.70 -19.64 13.04
C LEU A 4 -68.49 -19.47 12.07
N ILE A 5 -68.57 -18.47 11.16
CA ILE A 5 -67.47 -18.23 10.18
C ILE A 5 -66.49 -17.16 10.66
N GLU A 6 -66.87 -16.25 11.56
CA GLU A 6 -65.95 -15.21 12.07
C GLU A 6 -64.96 -15.70 13.15
N ILE A 7 -65.28 -16.80 13.87
CA ILE A 7 -64.40 -17.35 14.92
C ILE A 7 -63.26 -18.19 14.30
N ALA A 8 -63.46 -18.74 13.10
CA ALA A 8 -62.41 -19.53 12.43
C ALA A 8 -61.32 -18.65 11.81
N PHE A 9 -61.62 -17.38 11.45
CA PHE A 9 -60.62 -16.47 10.87
C PHE A 9 -59.76 -15.76 11.93
N THR A 10 -60.28 -15.58 13.15
CA THR A 10 -59.55 -14.91 14.24
C THR A 10 -58.60 -15.85 14.95
N VAL A 11 -58.83 -17.18 14.90
CA VAL A 11 -57.94 -18.17 15.50
C VAL A 11 -56.74 -18.52 14.58
N LEU A 12 -56.91 -18.31 13.24
CA LEU A 12 -55.80 -18.55 12.28
C LEU A 12 -54.82 -17.39 12.21
N LEU A 13 -55.14 -16.20 12.77
CA LEU A 13 -54.26 -15.04 12.81
C LEU A 13 -53.41 -14.94 14.10
N LEU A 14 -53.65 -15.80 15.09
CA LEU A 14 -52.94 -15.81 16.38
C LEU A 14 -51.90 -16.92 16.52
N THR A 15 -51.71 -17.78 15.51
CA THR A 15 -50.68 -18.82 15.51
C THR A 15 -49.48 -18.50 14.63
N ALA A 16 -49.35 -17.27 14.12
CA ALA A 16 -48.25 -16.83 13.24
C ALA A 16 -47.24 -15.91 13.94
N LEU A 17 -47.08 -16.03 15.26
CA LEU A 17 -46.07 -15.30 16.02
C LEU A 17 -45.25 -16.27 16.92
N SER A 18 -44.60 -17.21 16.27
CA SER A 18 -43.33 -17.75 16.79
C SER A 18 -42.25 -17.40 15.75
N ASP A 19 -41.60 -16.25 15.96
CA ASP A 19 -40.44 -15.84 15.19
C ASP A 19 -39.26 -16.78 15.43
N GLY A 20 -39.35 -18.01 14.93
CA GLY A 20 -38.18 -18.82 14.70
C GLY A 20 -37.49 -18.31 13.47
N GLN A 21 -36.30 -17.81 13.64
CA GLN A 21 -35.49 -17.38 12.49
C GLN A 21 -35.19 -18.63 11.66
N LEU A 22 -35.73 -18.66 10.45
CA LEU A 22 -35.49 -19.73 9.48
C LEU A 22 -34.07 -19.63 8.90
N GLN A 23 -33.55 -20.75 8.39
CA GLN A 23 -32.34 -20.72 7.58
C GLN A 23 -32.44 -19.67 6.46
N GLY A 24 -31.44 -18.81 6.35
CA GLY A 24 -31.43 -17.70 5.40
C GLY A 24 -32.01 -16.38 5.94
N SER A 25 -32.61 -16.37 7.16
CA SER A 25 -33.04 -15.12 7.78
C SER A 25 -31.86 -14.26 8.25
N SER A 26 -32.04 -12.93 8.23
CA SER A 26 -31.02 -11.99 8.72
C SER A 26 -30.86 -12.09 10.23
N CYS A 27 -29.64 -11.99 10.73
CA CYS A 27 -29.30 -11.90 12.13
C CYS A 27 -28.23 -10.82 12.39
N THR A 28 -28.05 -10.45 13.65
CA THR A 28 -27.02 -9.48 14.05
C THR A 28 -26.21 -10.05 15.21
N MET A 29 -24.89 -10.04 15.09
CA MET A 29 -23.98 -10.49 16.17
C MET A 29 -24.05 -9.54 17.36
N LYS A 30 -24.41 -10.04 18.53
CA LYS A 30 -24.61 -9.26 19.77
C LYS A 30 -23.33 -8.57 20.25
N ASN A 31 -22.18 -9.19 20.02
CA ASN A 31 -20.88 -8.69 20.49
C ASN A 31 -20.21 -7.68 19.54
N THR A 32 -20.55 -7.71 18.24
CA THR A 32 -19.89 -6.86 17.22
C THR A 32 -20.84 -5.95 16.45
N GLY A 33 -22.17 -6.13 16.61
CA GLY A 33 -23.18 -5.41 15.82
C GLY A 33 -23.22 -5.79 14.34
N ARG A 34 -22.46 -6.78 13.90
CA ARG A 34 -22.36 -7.17 12.49
C ARG A 34 -23.58 -7.92 12.01
N ALA A 35 -24.07 -7.57 10.83
CA ALA A 35 -25.13 -8.30 10.15
C ALA A 35 -24.62 -9.66 9.66
N GLY A 36 -25.46 -10.67 9.73
CA GLY A 36 -25.20 -12.03 9.29
C GLY A 36 -26.47 -12.71 8.78
N VAL A 37 -26.36 -13.98 8.45
CA VAL A 37 -27.46 -14.83 7.99
C VAL A 37 -27.48 -16.11 8.83
N CYS A 38 -28.64 -16.54 9.24
CA CYS A 38 -28.80 -17.80 9.98
C CYS A 38 -28.47 -18.99 9.08
N THR A 39 -27.38 -19.67 9.38
CA THR A 39 -26.79 -20.74 8.55
C THR A 39 -26.45 -21.93 9.42
N PRO A 40 -26.60 -23.19 8.96
CA PRO A 40 -26.14 -24.37 9.71
C PRO A 40 -24.66 -24.23 10.10
N PHE A 41 -24.30 -24.59 11.34
CA PHE A 41 -22.93 -24.49 11.84
C PHE A 41 -21.91 -25.16 10.89
N ALA A 42 -22.29 -26.31 10.31
CA ALA A 42 -21.48 -27.06 9.36
C ALA A 42 -21.12 -26.23 8.10
N ASN A 43 -21.93 -25.23 7.74
CA ASN A 43 -21.75 -24.39 6.55
C ASN A 43 -21.26 -22.98 6.89
N CYS A 44 -21.01 -22.69 8.18
CA CYS A 44 -20.57 -21.37 8.63
C CYS A 44 -19.10 -21.38 9.02
N GLN A 45 -18.22 -20.91 8.13
CA GLN A 45 -16.78 -20.88 8.41
C GLN A 45 -16.44 -19.94 9.57
N SER A 46 -17.06 -18.76 9.66
CA SER A 46 -16.80 -17.81 10.75
C SER A 46 -17.15 -18.36 12.14
N ALA A 47 -18.18 -19.20 12.23
CA ALA A 47 -18.56 -19.88 13.47
C ALA A 47 -17.59 -21.01 13.84
N LYS A 48 -17.11 -21.76 12.83
CA LYS A 48 -16.06 -22.78 13.03
C LYS A 48 -14.76 -22.14 13.53
N ASP A 49 -14.32 -21.07 12.89
CA ASP A 49 -13.09 -20.35 13.27
C ASP A 49 -13.19 -19.78 14.70
N ALA A 50 -14.36 -19.25 15.07
CA ALA A 50 -14.63 -18.80 16.43
C ALA A 50 -14.56 -19.97 17.44
N SER A 51 -15.13 -21.12 17.10
CA SER A 51 -15.11 -22.31 17.91
C SER A 51 -13.70 -22.88 18.12
N TYR A 52 -12.88 -22.91 17.09
CA TYR A 52 -11.46 -23.31 17.21
C TYR A 52 -10.64 -22.36 18.12
N LYS A 53 -11.06 -21.10 18.25
CA LYS A 53 -10.46 -20.13 19.18
C LYS A 53 -11.06 -20.16 20.57
N GLY A 54 -11.94 -21.13 20.88
CA GLY A 54 -12.61 -21.28 22.17
C GLY A 54 -13.79 -20.32 22.37
N ASN A 55 -14.26 -19.62 21.35
CA ASN A 55 -15.42 -18.73 21.40
C ASN A 55 -16.66 -19.48 20.94
N LEU A 56 -17.73 -19.43 21.74
CA LEU A 56 -19.00 -20.06 21.37
C LEU A 56 -19.68 -19.26 20.26
N PRO A 57 -20.08 -19.91 19.14
CA PRO A 57 -20.85 -19.26 18.07
C PRO A 57 -22.19 -18.76 18.61
N GLN A 58 -22.61 -17.57 18.14
CA GLN A 58 -23.93 -17.08 18.49
C GLN A 58 -24.97 -17.86 17.70
N LYS A 59 -25.87 -18.53 18.44
CA LYS A 59 -27.00 -19.25 17.84
C LYS A 59 -28.06 -18.27 17.32
N CYS A 60 -28.71 -18.63 16.21
CA CYS A 60 -30.00 -18.10 15.85
C CYS A 60 -31.07 -18.79 16.69
N ASP A 61 -32.06 -18.06 17.23
CA ASP A 61 -33.13 -18.66 18.02
C ASP A 61 -33.93 -19.64 17.15
N LEU A 62 -34.10 -20.87 17.62
CA LEU A 62 -34.63 -21.99 16.84
C LEU A 62 -36.00 -22.48 17.32
N ILE A 63 -36.77 -23.01 16.36
CA ILE A 63 -38.00 -23.73 16.59
C ILE A 63 -37.79 -25.25 16.63
N ASP A 64 -36.67 -25.77 16.08
CA ASP A 64 -36.41 -27.22 16.04
C ASP A 64 -35.03 -27.57 16.60
N ASP A 65 -35.03 -28.59 17.48
CA ASP A 65 -33.92 -29.01 18.35
C ASP A 65 -32.75 -29.70 17.60
N ASP A 66 -32.92 -30.04 16.33
CA ASP A 66 -31.97 -30.87 15.58
C ASP A 66 -31.06 -30.09 14.59
N SER A 67 -31.31 -28.85 14.31
CA SER A 67 -30.45 -28.06 13.40
C SER A 67 -29.81 -26.89 14.12
N GLU A 68 -28.50 -26.98 14.36
CA GLU A 68 -27.74 -25.91 14.99
C GLU A 68 -27.50 -24.76 13.99
N LEU A 69 -28.47 -23.84 13.85
CA LEU A 69 -28.31 -22.61 13.09
C LEU A 69 -27.53 -21.59 13.93
N VAL A 70 -26.51 -21.04 13.33
CA VAL A 70 -25.69 -19.97 13.93
C VAL A 70 -25.81 -18.71 13.10
N CYS A 71 -25.70 -17.56 13.76
CA CYS A 71 -25.59 -16.30 13.06
C CYS A 71 -24.24 -16.26 12.31
N CYS A 72 -24.29 -16.65 11.07
CA CYS A 72 -23.14 -16.63 10.19
C CYS A 72 -22.94 -15.23 9.67
N VAL A 73 -22.07 -14.52 10.30
CA VAL A 73 -21.54 -13.30 9.69
C VAL A 73 -20.81 -13.77 8.44
N ALA A 74 -21.12 -13.17 7.29
CA ALA A 74 -20.36 -13.42 6.09
C ALA A 74 -18.88 -13.47 6.48
N ALA A 75 -18.23 -14.62 6.25
CA ALA A 75 -16.86 -14.81 6.65
C ALA A 75 -16.11 -13.65 6.06
N THR A 76 -15.75 -12.70 6.89
CA THR A 76 -14.77 -11.71 6.47
C THR A 76 -13.58 -12.55 6.11
N CYS A 77 -13.13 -12.42 4.88
CA CYS A 77 -11.85 -12.96 4.51
C CYS A 77 -10.90 -12.68 5.66
N SER A 78 -10.15 -13.67 6.12
CA SER A 78 -9.20 -13.52 7.22
C SER A 78 -8.59 -12.15 7.19
N PRO A 79 -8.62 -11.39 8.28
CA PRO A 79 -8.18 -10.00 8.22
C PRO A 79 -6.80 -9.98 7.58
N LEU A 80 -6.64 -9.28 6.45
CA LEU A 80 -5.33 -8.89 5.93
C LEU A 80 -4.52 -8.19 7.04
N LEU A 81 -5.20 -7.83 8.09
CA LEU A 81 -4.80 -6.92 9.16
C LEU A 81 -3.99 -7.56 10.28
N GLU A 82 -4.05 -8.88 10.53
CA GLU A 82 -3.26 -9.45 11.63
C GLU A 82 -1.75 -9.32 11.43
N GLY A 83 -1.29 -9.30 10.17
CA GLY A 83 0.12 -9.03 9.86
C GLY A 83 0.44 -7.54 9.70
N LEU A 84 -0.54 -6.73 9.27
CA LEU A 84 -0.39 -5.28 9.02
C LEU A 84 -0.48 -4.47 10.32
N VAL A 85 -1.46 -4.75 11.17
CA VAL A 85 -1.71 -4.03 12.43
C VAL A 85 -0.53 -4.12 13.39
N ASN A 86 0.19 -5.24 13.38
CA ASN A 86 1.37 -5.42 14.22
C ASN A 86 2.63 -4.69 13.70
N GLN A 87 2.61 -4.16 12.47
CA GLN A 87 3.78 -3.52 11.85
C GLN A 87 3.61 -2.02 11.61
N LEU A 88 2.39 -1.49 11.67
CA LEU A 88 2.12 -0.08 11.44
C LEU A 88 1.64 0.58 12.73
N PRO A 89 2.09 1.80 13.05
CA PRO A 89 1.56 2.55 14.18
C PRO A 89 0.06 2.75 14.02
N ILE A 90 -0.72 2.35 15.00
CA ILE A 90 -2.16 2.57 15.03
C ILE A 90 -2.42 4.08 15.06
N GLY A 91 -3.25 4.59 14.16
CA GLY A 91 -3.64 6.00 14.10
C GLY A 91 -2.88 6.84 13.06
N SER A 92 -2.00 6.24 12.25
CA SER A 92 -1.39 6.93 11.12
C SER A 92 -2.34 6.87 9.90
N ARG A 93 -2.66 8.02 9.31
CA ARG A 93 -3.51 8.13 8.10
C ARG A 93 -2.92 7.37 6.90
N ALA A 94 -1.60 7.37 6.80
CA ALA A 94 -0.89 6.60 5.77
C ALA A 94 -1.06 5.09 5.97
N ALA A 95 -1.06 4.61 7.22
CA ALA A 95 -1.29 3.22 7.56
C ALA A 95 -2.74 2.81 7.26
N ASP A 96 -3.70 3.63 7.68
CA ASP A 96 -5.13 3.41 7.41
C ASP A 96 -5.40 3.36 5.91
N TYR A 97 -4.80 4.27 5.14
CA TYR A 97 -4.91 4.26 3.68
C TYR A 97 -4.33 2.98 3.06
N CYS A 98 -3.20 2.48 3.55
CA CYS A 98 -2.61 1.22 3.08
C CYS A 98 -3.53 0.03 3.36
N ILE A 99 -4.20 0.01 4.52
CA ILE A 99 -5.20 -0.99 4.88
C ILE A 99 -6.40 -0.95 3.94
N GLU A 100 -6.95 0.24 3.69
CA GLU A 100 -8.06 0.42 2.76
C GLU A 100 -7.67 0.02 1.33
N LEU A 101 -6.47 0.38 0.89
CA LEU A 101 -5.92 -0.02 -0.40
C LEU A 101 -5.84 -1.54 -0.51
N ALA A 102 -5.31 -2.21 0.52
CA ALA A 102 -5.22 -3.66 0.57
C ALA A 102 -6.60 -4.33 0.44
N GLN A 103 -7.62 -3.77 1.07
CA GLN A 103 -9.00 -4.27 0.96
C GLN A 103 -9.59 -4.07 -0.44
N LYS A 104 -9.26 -2.96 -1.11
CA LYS A 104 -9.70 -2.69 -2.49
C LYS A 104 -9.01 -3.59 -3.52
N ILE A 105 -7.71 -3.86 -3.32
CA ILE A 105 -6.90 -4.71 -4.21
C ILE A 105 -7.26 -6.18 -4.03
N HIS A 106 -7.61 -6.60 -2.83
CA HIS A 106 -7.96 -7.97 -2.48
C HIS A 106 -9.39 -8.04 -1.93
N PRO A 107 -10.40 -7.74 -2.75
CA PRO A 107 -11.79 -7.80 -2.31
C PRO A 107 -12.15 -9.22 -1.88
N CYS A 108 -12.95 -9.30 -0.84
CA CYS A 108 -13.57 -10.55 -0.44
C CYS A 108 -14.57 -11.00 -1.50
N GLN A 109 -14.41 -12.20 -2.01
CA GLN A 109 -15.28 -12.80 -3.02
C GLN A 109 -15.83 -14.13 -2.50
N GLU A 110 -17.11 -14.35 -2.74
CA GLU A 110 -17.75 -15.64 -2.48
C GLU A 110 -17.43 -16.60 -3.64
N THR A 111 -16.98 -17.79 -3.29
CA THR A 111 -16.71 -18.88 -4.23
C THR A 111 -17.46 -20.14 -3.78
N ASP A 112 -17.57 -21.14 -4.65
CA ASP A 112 -18.21 -22.42 -4.33
C ASP A 112 -17.56 -23.13 -3.12
N SER A 113 -16.31 -22.80 -2.79
CA SER A 113 -15.55 -23.33 -1.64
C SER A 113 -15.59 -22.42 -0.40
N GLY A 114 -16.35 -21.33 -0.43
CA GLY A 114 -16.43 -20.32 0.61
C GLY A 114 -15.84 -18.98 0.22
N TRP A 115 -15.67 -18.10 1.20
CA TRP A 115 -15.12 -16.76 0.96
C TRP A 115 -13.61 -16.81 0.76
N THR A 116 -13.15 -16.31 -0.39
CA THR A 116 -11.73 -16.14 -0.68
C THR A 116 -11.42 -14.68 -0.99
N ARG A 117 -10.17 -14.29 -0.77
CA ARG A 117 -9.73 -12.99 -1.25
C ARG A 117 -9.39 -13.08 -2.73
N GLY A 118 -10.05 -12.25 -3.52
CA GLY A 118 -9.61 -11.98 -4.88
C GLY A 118 -8.18 -11.47 -4.85
N ASN A 119 -7.39 -11.86 -5.85
CA ASN A 119 -6.06 -11.35 -6.04
C ASN A 119 -5.97 -10.79 -7.45
N ILE A 120 -6.03 -9.46 -7.60
CA ILE A 120 -5.88 -8.82 -8.91
C ILE A 120 -4.45 -8.96 -9.47
N CYS A 121 -3.51 -9.46 -8.65
CA CYS A 121 -2.11 -9.65 -9.00
C CYS A 121 -1.77 -11.12 -9.31
N HIS A 122 -2.66 -11.84 -9.87
CA HIS A 122 -2.66 -13.31 -10.04
C HIS A 122 -1.37 -13.96 -10.58
N ASN A 123 -0.42 -13.23 -11.13
CA ASN A 123 0.75 -13.79 -11.80
C ASN A 123 2.10 -13.29 -11.29
N LEU A 124 2.10 -12.55 -10.17
CA LEU A 124 3.36 -12.21 -9.52
C LEU A 124 3.70 -13.36 -8.57
N THR A 125 4.55 -14.28 -9.01
CA THR A 125 5.14 -15.28 -8.11
C THR A 125 5.83 -14.54 -6.97
N PRO A 126 5.54 -14.89 -5.70
CA PRO A 126 6.34 -14.38 -4.59
C PRO A 126 7.80 -14.72 -4.91
N GLU A 127 8.68 -13.74 -4.88
CA GLU A 127 10.11 -13.99 -5.01
C GLU A 127 10.56 -14.78 -3.77
N SER A 128 10.44 -16.11 -3.85
CA SER A 128 10.87 -17.03 -2.78
C SER A 128 12.39 -17.18 -2.71
N ASN A 129 13.09 -16.70 -3.74
CA ASN A 129 14.54 -16.68 -3.80
C ASN A 129 15.00 -15.27 -4.16
N ILE A 130 15.35 -14.49 -3.15
CA ILE A 130 16.07 -13.24 -3.34
C ILE A 130 17.46 -13.61 -3.85
N GLU A 131 17.59 -13.74 -5.16
CA GLU A 131 18.90 -13.80 -5.77
C GLU A 131 19.51 -12.40 -5.66
N TYR A 132 20.60 -12.26 -4.90
CA TYR A 132 21.31 -11.01 -4.68
C TYR A 132 21.94 -10.52 -5.99
N LYS A 133 21.13 -10.05 -6.91
CA LYS A 133 21.54 -9.71 -8.26
C LYS A 133 20.80 -8.49 -8.76
N ARG A 134 21.47 -7.68 -9.56
CA ARG A 134 20.79 -6.66 -10.34
C ARG A 134 20.06 -7.34 -11.49
N THR A 135 18.75 -7.36 -11.43
CA THR A 135 17.89 -8.07 -12.40
C THR A 135 16.90 -7.12 -13.07
N PRO A 136 16.60 -7.31 -14.36
CA PRO A 136 15.49 -6.58 -14.98
C PRO A 136 14.16 -6.87 -14.29
N MET A 137 13.31 -5.85 -14.16
CA MET A 137 11.91 -6.07 -13.85
C MET A 137 11.22 -6.69 -15.06
N ALA A 138 10.55 -7.82 -14.86
CA ALA A 138 9.83 -8.47 -15.95
C ALA A 138 8.63 -7.63 -16.41
N THR A 139 8.00 -6.91 -15.50
CA THR A 139 6.87 -6.01 -15.79
C THR A 139 6.79 -4.88 -14.76
N MET A 140 6.07 -3.81 -15.11
CA MET A 140 5.75 -2.72 -14.17
C MET A 140 4.92 -3.18 -12.96
N ALA A 141 4.29 -4.35 -13.02
CA ALA A 141 3.59 -4.93 -11.89
C ALA A 141 4.53 -5.28 -10.71
N GLU A 142 5.84 -5.36 -10.95
CA GLU A 142 6.84 -5.53 -9.90
C GLU A 142 7.19 -4.24 -9.14
N ALA A 143 6.84 -3.07 -9.70
CA ALA A 143 6.94 -1.77 -9.06
C ALA A 143 5.76 -0.87 -9.48
N PRO A 144 4.50 -1.24 -9.16
CA PRO A 144 3.31 -0.59 -9.71
C PRO A 144 3.13 0.86 -9.24
N HIS A 145 3.88 1.30 -8.24
CA HIS A 145 3.93 2.67 -7.75
C HIS A 145 4.90 3.56 -8.53
N TYR A 146 5.70 2.96 -9.39
CA TYR A 146 6.73 3.66 -10.15
C TYR A 146 6.13 4.49 -11.27
N GLY A 147 6.65 5.71 -11.45
CA GLY A 147 6.36 6.59 -12.57
C GLY A 147 7.56 7.45 -12.94
N ARG A 148 7.40 8.30 -13.94
CA ARG A 148 8.42 9.26 -14.37
C ARG A 148 7.86 10.64 -14.64
N PHE A 149 8.73 11.64 -14.54
CA PHE A 149 8.44 13.00 -14.95
C PHE A 149 8.37 13.13 -16.46
N GLY A 150 7.40 13.93 -16.93
CA GLY A 150 7.25 14.33 -18.32
C GLY A 150 7.35 15.84 -18.51
N GLN A 151 7.99 16.24 -19.59
CA GLN A 151 8.13 17.63 -20.05
C GLN A 151 7.59 17.79 -21.46
N GLY A 152 7.23 19.00 -21.86
CA GLY A 152 6.76 19.28 -23.20
C GLY A 152 5.25 19.50 -23.27
N GLN A 153 4.62 19.07 -24.35
CA GLN A 153 3.20 19.27 -24.62
C GLN A 153 2.51 17.92 -24.86
N ILE A 154 1.20 17.86 -24.67
CA ILE A 154 0.39 16.67 -24.98
C ILE A 154 0.67 16.27 -26.44
N GLY A 155 1.00 15.00 -26.66
CA GLY A 155 1.40 14.45 -27.96
C GLY A 155 2.90 14.50 -28.26
N ALA A 156 3.70 15.27 -27.48
CA ALA A 156 5.16 15.38 -27.62
C ALA A 156 5.84 15.45 -26.25
N ILE A 157 5.51 14.52 -25.36
CA ILE A 157 6.09 14.45 -24.00
C ILE A 157 7.43 13.76 -24.04
N SER A 158 8.45 14.42 -23.48
CA SER A 158 9.76 13.83 -23.19
C SER A 158 9.79 13.34 -21.75
N TRP A 159 10.10 12.07 -21.55
CA TRP A 159 10.16 11.44 -20.23
C TRP A 159 11.58 11.52 -19.67
N ALA A 160 11.72 12.17 -18.54
CA ALA A 160 12.98 12.26 -17.82
C ALA A 160 13.28 10.98 -17.04
N ASN A 161 14.55 10.75 -16.73
CA ASN A 161 14.97 9.56 -15.97
C ASN A 161 14.79 9.69 -14.46
N TYR A 162 14.08 10.72 -13.98
CA TYR A 162 13.81 10.91 -12.56
C TYR A 162 12.50 10.25 -12.18
N PRO A 163 12.55 9.18 -11.33
CA PRO A 163 11.35 8.50 -10.89
C PRO A 163 10.49 9.33 -9.95
N VAL A 164 9.21 9.02 -9.96
CA VAL A 164 8.22 9.40 -8.95
C VAL A 164 7.57 8.16 -8.39
N ASN A 165 6.98 8.26 -7.20
CA ASN A 165 6.35 7.14 -6.53
C ASN A 165 4.90 7.50 -6.19
N LEU A 166 3.94 6.76 -6.75
CA LEU A 166 2.53 6.94 -6.45
C LEU A 166 2.27 6.55 -4.98
N VAL A 167 1.64 7.43 -4.21
CA VAL A 167 1.36 7.22 -2.78
C VAL A 167 -0.12 7.30 -2.44
N SER A 168 -0.94 7.84 -3.34
CA SER A 168 -2.41 7.82 -3.24
C SER A 168 -3.03 7.83 -4.63
N ASP A 169 -4.34 7.89 -4.69
CA ASP A 169 -5.05 7.98 -5.97
C ASP A 169 -4.88 9.33 -6.71
N GLN A 170 -4.19 10.30 -6.11
CA GLN A 170 -4.00 11.62 -6.74
C GLN A 170 -2.64 12.27 -6.41
N TRP A 171 -1.77 11.61 -5.63
CA TRP A 171 -0.50 12.19 -5.25
C TRP A 171 0.67 11.24 -5.49
N VAL A 172 1.77 11.82 -5.95
CA VAL A 172 3.06 11.16 -6.03
C VAL A 172 4.09 11.87 -5.15
N VAL A 173 5.00 11.09 -4.56
CA VAL A 173 6.18 11.59 -3.83
C VAL A 173 7.41 11.49 -4.71
N CYS A 174 8.30 12.47 -4.61
CA CYS A 174 9.52 12.56 -5.42
C CYS A 174 10.61 13.38 -4.73
N SER A 175 11.81 13.41 -5.34
CA SER A 175 12.91 14.27 -4.94
C SER A 175 12.58 15.74 -5.26
N ALA A 176 12.72 16.62 -4.28
CA ALA A 176 12.61 18.06 -4.45
C ALA A 176 13.72 18.60 -5.37
N TRP A 177 14.91 18.02 -5.28
CA TRP A 177 16.03 18.32 -6.17
C TRP A 177 15.67 18.06 -7.64
N ALA A 178 15.05 16.91 -7.91
CA ALA A 178 14.68 16.52 -9.27
C ALA A 178 13.69 17.51 -9.89
N ILE A 179 12.67 17.96 -9.15
CA ILE A 179 11.69 18.94 -9.66
C ILE A 179 12.25 20.37 -9.75
N GLY A 180 13.30 20.69 -9.00
CA GLY A 180 14.05 21.93 -9.15
C GLY A 180 14.91 21.96 -10.40
N SER A 181 15.34 20.78 -10.87
CA SER A 181 16.24 20.63 -12.02
C SER A 181 15.52 20.63 -13.37
N ILE A 182 14.24 20.31 -13.40
CA ILE A 182 13.45 20.17 -14.62
C ILE A 182 12.05 20.77 -14.48
N GLN A 183 11.48 21.21 -15.61
CA GLN A 183 10.10 21.65 -15.66
C GLN A 183 9.18 20.43 -15.74
N VAL A 184 8.65 19.99 -14.61
CA VAL A 184 7.70 18.90 -14.56
C VAL A 184 6.30 19.39 -14.89
N LEU A 185 5.70 18.87 -15.96
CA LEU A 185 4.33 19.17 -16.37
C LEU A 185 3.43 17.93 -16.31
N PHE A 186 4.03 16.75 -16.46
CA PHE A 186 3.32 15.48 -16.51
C PHE A 186 3.97 14.43 -15.64
N VAL A 187 3.19 13.45 -15.26
CA VAL A 187 3.60 12.19 -14.63
C VAL A 187 3.07 11.03 -15.47
N GLY A 188 3.97 10.14 -15.90
CA GLY A 188 3.62 8.88 -16.52
C GLY A 188 3.63 7.77 -15.49
N LEU A 189 2.60 6.91 -15.48
CA LEU A 189 2.48 5.76 -14.59
C LEU A 189 2.30 4.48 -15.40
N GLY A 190 2.76 3.35 -14.84
CA GLY A 190 2.70 2.05 -15.53
C GLY A 190 3.59 2.00 -16.77
N GLY A 191 3.28 1.09 -17.69
CA GLY A 191 3.91 1.04 -19.01
C GLY A 191 5.09 0.08 -19.14
N THR A 192 6.06 0.47 -19.95
CA THR A 192 7.27 -0.31 -20.26
C THR A 192 8.51 0.56 -20.21
N PHE A 193 9.66 -0.02 -19.90
CA PHE A 193 10.95 0.69 -19.89
C PHE A 193 11.66 0.64 -21.25
N GLU A 194 11.49 -0.44 -22.02
CA GLU A 194 12.21 -0.70 -23.26
C GLU A 194 11.30 -0.65 -24.51
N PRO A 195 11.81 -0.16 -25.65
CA PRO A 195 13.14 0.43 -25.89
C PRO A 195 13.29 1.85 -25.32
N LYS A 196 12.20 2.45 -24.85
CA LYS A 196 12.14 3.70 -24.11
C LYS A 196 10.92 3.66 -23.21
N TYR A 197 10.95 4.43 -22.14
CA TYR A 197 9.81 4.53 -21.25
C TYR A 197 8.55 5.01 -21.98
N THR A 198 7.52 4.19 -21.92
CA THR A 198 6.20 4.50 -22.48
C THR A 198 5.17 4.18 -21.40
N PRO A 199 4.56 5.21 -20.77
CA PRO A 199 3.58 4.98 -19.71
C PRO A 199 2.28 4.41 -20.27
N ASP A 200 1.53 3.68 -19.42
CA ASP A 200 0.15 3.29 -19.72
C ASP A 200 -0.78 4.49 -19.63
N GLU A 201 -0.53 5.34 -18.62
CA GLU A 201 -1.33 6.50 -18.31
C GLU A 201 -0.45 7.74 -18.10
N THR A 202 -0.93 8.88 -18.58
CA THR A 202 -0.29 10.19 -18.42
C THR A 202 -1.20 11.14 -17.68
N TYR A 203 -0.68 11.78 -16.64
CA TYR A 203 -1.38 12.76 -15.80
C TYR A 203 -0.70 14.11 -15.87
N GLY A 204 -1.49 15.20 -15.87
CA GLY A 204 -0.99 16.55 -15.68
C GLY A 204 -0.65 16.80 -14.21
N VAL A 205 0.31 17.69 -13.94
CA VAL A 205 0.67 18.15 -12.60
C VAL A 205 -0.03 19.46 -12.31
N THR A 206 -0.94 19.49 -11.33
CA THR A 206 -1.72 20.69 -10.95
C THR A 206 -1.18 21.42 -9.74
N GLU A 207 -0.43 20.73 -8.89
CA GLU A 207 0.10 21.29 -7.64
C GLU A 207 1.46 20.69 -7.32
N ARG A 208 2.36 21.50 -6.74
CA ARG A 208 3.68 21.09 -6.27
C ARG A 208 3.86 21.55 -4.85
N ARG A 209 4.22 20.63 -3.96
CA ARG A 209 4.53 20.90 -2.56
C ARG A 209 5.96 20.44 -2.30
N ILE A 210 6.88 21.40 -2.19
CA ILE A 210 8.25 21.13 -1.74
C ILE A 210 8.27 21.23 -0.23
N HIS A 211 9.01 20.34 0.44
CA HIS A 211 9.15 20.40 1.89
C HIS A 211 9.75 21.74 2.31
N PRO A 212 9.19 22.46 3.29
CA PRO A 212 9.59 23.82 3.62
C PRO A 212 11.03 23.96 4.12
N LEU A 213 11.61 22.88 4.64
CA LEU A 213 13.01 22.85 5.09
C LEU A 213 13.99 22.42 3.97
N TYR A 214 13.52 22.13 2.75
CA TYR A 214 14.41 21.93 1.61
C TYR A 214 14.95 23.28 1.17
N ASN A 215 16.28 23.46 1.19
CA ASN A 215 16.88 24.78 0.94
C ASN A 215 17.10 25.13 -0.54
N GLY A 216 16.73 24.23 -1.46
CA GLY A 216 16.88 24.47 -2.91
C GLY A 216 18.33 24.51 -3.42
N SER A 217 19.30 24.24 -2.57
CA SER A 217 20.71 24.20 -2.96
C SER A 217 21.03 22.89 -3.68
N TYR A 218 21.69 22.99 -4.83
CA TYR A 218 22.22 21.82 -5.54
C TYR A 218 23.35 21.10 -4.80
N SER A 219 23.81 21.66 -3.70
CA SER A 219 24.92 21.11 -2.90
C SER A 219 24.51 20.57 -1.53
N VAL A 220 23.22 20.61 -1.17
CA VAL A 220 22.73 20.07 0.10
C VAL A 220 21.42 19.33 -0.13
N TYR A 221 21.38 18.04 0.28
CA TYR A 221 20.29 17.12 -0.03
C TYR A 221 19.34 16.84 1.14
N TYR A 222 19.51 17.53 2.27
CA TYR A 222 18.62 17.38 3.41
C TYR A 222 17.19 17.84 3.08
N ASN A 223 16.22 17.10 3.60
CA ASN A 223 14.79 17.31 3.33
C ASN A 223 14.43 17.27 1.83
N ASP A 224 15.19 16.50 1.04
CA ASP A 224 14.95 16.33 -0.39
C ASP A 224 13.67 15.55 -0.65
N ILE A 225 12.51 16.19 -0.41
CA ILE A 225 11.18 15.61 -0.61
C ILE A 225 10.20 16.64 -1.16
N ALA A 226 9.39 16.17 -2.11
CA ALA A 226 8.28 16.92 -2.67
C ALA A 226 7.09 16.02 -3.00
N LEU A 227 5.91 16.61 -3.03
CA LEU A 227 4.66 15.98 -3.45
C LEU A 227 4.13 16.71 -4.68
N LEU A 228 3.63 15.94 -5.64
CA LEU A 228 2.95 16.46 -6.83
C LEU A 228 1.52 15.93 -6.85
N ARG A 229 0.57 16.84 -7.07
CA ARG A 229 -0.83 16.49 -7.27
C ARG A 229 -1.12 16.28 -8.74
N LEU A 230 -1.76 15.19 -9.05
CA LEU A 230 -2.21 14.84 -10.38
C LEU A 230 -3.53 15.56 -10.72
N ASP A 231 -3.75 15.82 -12.00
CA ASP A 231 -4.92 16.55 -12.52
C ASP A 231 -6.24 15.77 -12.32
N ARG A 232 -6.18 14.47 -12.15
CA ARG A 232 -7.31 13.59 -11.91
C ARG A 232 -6.92 12.39 -11.04
N ARG A 233 -7.91 11.68 -10.51
CA ARG A 233 -7.70 10.45 -9.76
C ARG A 233 -7.18 9.34 -10.67
N VAL A 234 -6.24 8.57 -10.14
CA VAL A 234 -5.64 7.41 -10.78
C VAL A 234 -6.58 6.21 -10.70
N THR A 235 -6.82 5.56 -11.83
CA THR A 235 -7.49 4.26 -11.86
C THR A 235 -6.45 3.18 -11.59
N PHE A 236 -6.64 2.42 -10.53
CA PHE A 236 -5.71 1.36 -10.15
C PHE A 236 -5.82 0.17 -11.08
N THR A 237 -4.66 -0.37 -11.46
CA THR A 237 -4.51 -1.57 -12.28
C THR A 237 -3.41 -2.44 -11.67
N THR A 238 -3.17 -3.63 -12.20
CA THR A 238 -2.04 -4.49 -11.78
C THR A 238 -0.67 -3.84 -11.97
N ARG A 239 -0.56 -2.82 -12.82
CA ARG A 239 0.68 -2.08 -13.13
C ARG A 239 0.72 -0.65 -12.61
N ILE A 240 -0.38 -0.19 -12.01
CA ILE A 240 -0.50 1.16 -11.43
C ILE A 240 -1.20 1.04 -10.09
N LEU A 241 -0.44 1.02 -9.00
CA LEU A 241 -0.92 0.95 -7.63
C LEU A 241 -0.07 1.84 -6.72
N PRO A 242 -0.65 2.49 -5.72
CA PRO A 242 0.14 3.22 -4.74
C PRO A 242 1.02 2.30 -3.90
N ALA A 243 2.19 2.81 -3.51
CA ALA A 243 2.98 2.19 -2.45
C ALA A 243 2.35 2.48 -1.08
N CYS A 244 2.43 1.51 -0.18
CA CYS A 244 2.27 1.77 1.25
C CYS A 244 3.48 2.53 1.78
N LEU A 245 3.28 3.49 2.66
CA LEU A 245 4.38 4.26 3.23
C LEU A 245 4.90 3.62 4.52
N HIS A 246 6.21 3.58 4.69
CA HIS A 246 6.82 3.18 5.95
C HIS A 246 6.61 4.26 7.02
N THR A 247 6.01 3.90 8.16
CA THR A 247 5.57 4.86 9.18
C THR A 247 6.43 4.88 10.44
N GLY A 248 7.61 4.23 10.45
CA GLY A 248 8.59 4.37 11.53
C GLY A 248 8.88 3.10 12.32
N THR A 249 8.42 1.93 11.90
CA THR A 249 8.87 0.65 12.48
C THR A 249 10.38 0.44 12.27
N PRO A 250 11.06 -0.33 13.11
CA PRO A 250 12.45 -0.68 12.88
C PRO A 250 12.65 -1.31 11.50
N LEU A 251 13.62 -0.81 10.76
CA LEU A 251 13.97 -1.35 9.46
C LEU A 251 14.93 -2.53 9.62
N PRO A 252 14.82 -3.58 8.79
CA PRO A 252 15.80 -4.67 8.75
C PRO A 252 17.16 -4.16 8.25
N ASP A 253 18.21 -4.98 8.41
CA ASP A 253 19.55 -4.64 7.91
C ASP A 253 19.72 -4.95 6.42
N SER A 254 18.86 -5.78 5.85
CA SER A 254 18.94 -6.21 4.44
C SER A 254 17.56 -6.51 3.87
N GLY A 255 17.52 -6.84 2.57
CA GLY A 255 16.28 -7.22 1.88
C GLY A 255 15.54 -6.05 1.26
N PHE A 256 16.18 -4.87 1.15
CA PHE A 256 15.61 -3.76 0.39
C PHE A 256 15.80 -3.98 -1.11
N ILE A 257 14.89 -3.43 -1.88
CA ILE A 257 14.97 -3.37 -3.34
C ILE A 257 15.05 -1.90 -3.76
N GLN A 258 16.13 -1.56 -4.46
CA GLN A 258 16.25 -0.28 -5.15
C GLN A 258 15.90 -0.49 -6.62
N SER A 259 14.88 0.20 -7.11
CA SER A 259 14.51 0.16 -8.52
C SER A 259 15.08 1.37 -9.25
N ASP A 260 15.66 1.17 -10.43
CA ASP A 260 16.25 2.25 -11.19
C ASP A 260 15.39 2.71 -12.38
N SER A 261 15.86 3.74 -13.07
CA SER A 261 15.16 4.28 -14.23
C SER A 261 15.27 3.41 -15.49
N ALA A 262 16.15 2.43 -15.51
CA ALA A 262 16.25 1.47 -16.60
C ALA A 262 15.38 0.22 -16.40
N GLY A 263 14.58 0.18 -15.32
CA GLY A 263 13.76 -0.97 -15.00
C GLY A 263 14.55 -2.13 -14.37
N LEU A 264 15.68 -1.82 -13.73
CA LEU A 264 16.47 -2.83 -13.03
C LEU A 264 16.22 -2.75 -11.52
N LYS A 265 16.17 -3.92 -10.89
CA LYS A 265 16.09 -4.08 -9.43
C LYS A 265 17.46 -4.45 -8.87
N THR A 266 17.84 -3.86 -7.74
CA THR A 266 19.06 -4.18 -7.02
C THR A 266 18.74 -4.42 -5.56
N THR A 267 19.18 -5.57 -5.04
CA THR A 267 19.06 -5.87 -3.61
C THR A 267 20.06 -5.03 -2.82
N MET A 268 19.55 -4.33 -1.82
CA MET A 268 20.33 -3.41 -0.98
C MET A 268 20.33 -3.88 0.47
N GLN A 269 21.41 -3.54 1.18
CA GLN A 269 21.56 -3.70 2.62
C GLN A 269 21.90 -2.36 3.27
N ARG A 270 21.64 -2.24 4.56
CA ARG A 270 22.08 -1.11 5.37
C ARG A 270 23.46 -1.39 5.95
N PRO A 271 24.45 -0.54 5.69
CA PRO A 271 25.71 -0.60 6.42
C PRO A 271 25.51 -0.17 7.87
N SER A 272 26.52 -0.42 8.71
CA SER A 272 26.56 0.20 10.04
C SER A 272 26.61 1.72 9.92
N GLN A 273 26.22 2.43 11.00
CA GLN A 273 26.28 3.89 11.02
C GLN A 273 27.72 4.40 10.82
N GLU A 274 28.69 3.72 11.41
CA GLU A 274 30.11 4.06 11.28
C GLU A 274 30.59 3.91 9.84
N GLU A 275 30.25 2.78 9.20
CA GLU A 275 30.61 2.53 7.80
C GLU A 275 29.97 3.57 6.89
N CYS A 276 28.68 3.87 7.07
CA CYS A 276 27.99 4.89 6.29
C CYS A 276 28.63 6.28 6.49
N SER A 277 28.91 6.68 7.73
CA SER A 277 29.55 7.96 8.03
C SER A 277 30.93 8.08 7.37
N ASN A 278 31.72 7.00 7.39
CA ASN A 278 33.04 6.96 6.73
C ASN A 278 32.93 7.11 5.21
N LEU A 279 31.93 6.47 4.58
CA LEU A 279 31.69 6.57 3.14
C LEU A 279 31.31 8.00 2.70
N PHE A 280 30.58 8.73 3.51
CA PHE A 280 30.08 10.07 3.19
C PHE A 280 30.81 11.21 3.91
N THR A 281 31.95 10.93 4.53
CA THR A 281 32.77 11.96 5.16
C THR A 281 33.24 12.99 4.15
N ASN A 282 33.03 14.28 4.45
CA ASN A 282 33.41 15.43 3.60
C ASN A 282 32.73 15.47 2.22
N HIS A 283 31.61 14.80 2.02
CA HIS A 283 30.83 14.96 0.80
C HIS A 283 30.03 16.27 0.84
N HIS A 284 30.13 17.07 -0.23
CA HIS A 284 29.51 18.38 -0.36
C HIS A 284 27.97 18.35 -0.17
N GLY A 285 27.32 17.23 -0.49
CA GLY A 285 25.87 17.09 -0.37
C GLY A 285 25.38 16.89 1.08
N HIS A 286 26.26 16.55 2.00
CA HIS A 286 25.93 16.21 3.38
C HIS A 286 26.94 16.85 4.35
N PRO A 287 26.92 18.18 4.49
CA PRO A 287 27.92 18.91 5.32
C PRO A 287 27.88 18.48 6.80
N ASP A 288 26.73 18.08 7.32
CA ASP A 288 26.56 17.58 8.70
C ASP A 288 26.63 16.04 8.79
N GLY A 289 27.07 15.37 7.70
CA GLY A 289 27.09 13.90 7.59
C GLY A 289 25.70 13.33 7.31
N VAL A 290 25.61 12.00 7.37
CA VAL A 290 24.34 11.27 7.14
C VAL A 290 23.45 11.33 8.38
N LEU A 291 22.25 11.90 8.25
CA LEU A 291 21.31 12.10 9.34
C LEU A 291 20.29 10.93 9.39
N ASN A 292 20.57 9.94 10.23
CA ASN A 292 19.80 8.70 10.30
C ASN A 292 18.30 8.84 10.61
N ASP A 293 17.88 9.93 11.21
CA ASP A 293 16.48 10.17 11.48
C ASP A 293 15.71 10.56 10.20
N MET A 294 16.36 11.18 9.22
CA MET A 294 15.75 11.61 7.95
C MET A 294 16.30 10.92 6.70
N GLU A 295 17.33 10.09 6.84
CA GLU A 295 18.02 9.44 5.73
C GLU A 295 18.24 7.95 5.97
N ILE A 296 18.36 7.20 4.90
CA ILE A 296 18.71 5.78 4.92
C ILE A 296 19.92 5.58 4.01
N CYS A 297 21.03 5.18 4.61
CA CYS A 297 22.21 4.74 3.87
C CYS A 297 22.00 3.29 3.41
N SER A 298 22.30 3.01 2.16
CA SER A 298 22.19 1.66 1.61
C SER A 298 23.34 1.34 0.64
N LEU A 299 23.70 0.05 0.61
CA LEU A 299 24.73 -0.51 -0.27
C LEU A 299 24.14 -1.70 -1.03
N PRO A 300 24.52 -1.92 -2.29
CA PRO A 300 24.24 -3.19 -2.97
C PRO A 300 24.85 -4.37 -2.20
N VAL A 301 24.08 -5.46 -2.09
CA VAL A 301 24.58 -6.68 -1.42
C VAL A 301 25.75 -7.30 -2.19
N ASN A 302 25.72 -7.23 -3.52
CA ASN A 302 26.81 -7.69 -4.39
C ASN A 302 27.23 -6.57 -5.33
N THR A 303 28.41 -6.03 -5.10
CA THR A 303 29.00 -4.98 -5.93
C THR A 303 29.64 -5.58 -7.19
N THR A 304 28.91 -5.68 -8.27
CA THR A 304 29.47 -5.94 -9.60
C THR A 304 29.74 -4.65 -10.38
N GLY A 305 30.08 -3.58 -9.69
CA GLY A 305 30.78 -2.44 -10.27
C GLY A 305 29.97 -1.35 -10.96
N GLU A 306 28.71 -1.54 -11.30
CA GLU A 306 27.92 -0.51 -12.00
C GLU A 306 26.80 0.08 -11.13
N CYS A 307 27.01 1.32 -10.70
CA CYS A 307 25.99 2.14 -10.03
C CYS A 307 25.13 2.96 -11.02
N ALA A 308 25.16 2.58 -12.30
CA ALA A 308 24.50 3.32 -13.36
C ALA A 308 22.96 3.14 -13.29
N GLY A 309 22.23 4.20 -13.62
CA GLY A 309 20.77 4.16 -13.76
C GLY A 309 19.97 4.60 -12.51
N TRP A 310 20.62 4.84 -11.37
CA TRP A 310 19.92 5.36 -10.19
C TRP A 310 19.85 6.89 -10.23
N TYR A 311 18.69 7.40 -10.59
CA TYR A 311 18.42 8.84 -10.55
C TYR A 311 17.69 9.22 -9.26
N GLN A 312 17.71 10.49 -8.89
CA GLN A 312 16.97 11.01 -7.75
C GLN A 312 15.49 10.66 -7.90
N GLY A 313 14.90 10.12 -6.82
CA GLY A 313 13.54 9.60 -6.83
C GLY A 313 13.42 8.09 -7.01
N SER A 314 14.51 7.38 -7.38
CA SER A 314 14.53 5.90 -7.47
C SER A 314 14.08 5.26 -6.16
N PRO A 315 12.96 4.50 -6.13
CA PRO A 315 12.39 4.00 -4.89
C PRO A 315 13.26 2.95 -4.21
N LEU A 316 13.34 3.04 -2.89
CA LEU A 316 13.83 2.00 -2.00
C LEU A 316 12.64 1.38 -1.29
N THR A 317 12.37 0.11 -1.56
CA THR A 317 11.21 -0.61 -1.04
C THR A 317 11.62 -1.84 -0.25
N LEU A 318 10.72 -2.28 0.63
CA LEU A 318 10.76 -3.63 1.19
C LEU A 318 9.76 -4.49 0.43
N PRO A 319 10.20 -5.65 -0.11
CA PRO A 319 9.28 -6.56 -0.76
C PRO A 319 8.34 -7.13 0.29
N ASN A 320 7.05 -7.04 0.00
CA ASN A 320 5.96 -7.79 0.62
C ASN A 320 5.98 -7.93 2.16
N SER A 321 6.55 -6.95 2.89
CA SER A 321 6.60 -6.98 4.36
C SER A 321 5.21 -7.01 5.00
N LEU A 322 4.18 -6.58 4.29
CA LEU A 322 2.79 -6.52 4.74
C LEU A 322 1.96 -7.73 4.28
N ARG A 323 2.56 -8.74 3.62
CA ARG A 323 1.86 -9.90 3.04
C ARG A 323 0.69 -9.57 2.10
N VAL A 324 0.62 -8.32 1.65
CA VAL A 324 -0.35 -7.88 0.65
C VAL A 324 0.33 -7.98 -0.70
N ALA A 325 -0.07 -8.96 -1.49
CA ALA A 325 0.49 -9.12 -2.85
C ALA A 325 0.34 -7.81 -3.63
N CYS A 326 1.31 -7.50 -4.49
CA CYS A 326 1.42 -6.31 -5.32
C CYS A 326 1.57 -4.96 -4.61
N THR A 327 1.56 -4.87 -3.32
CA THR A 327 1.90 -3.62 -2.64
C THR A 327 3.34 -3.65 -2.16
N HIS A 328 4.01 -2.54 -2.30
CA HIS A 328 5.37 -2.33 -1.81
C HIS A 328 5.34 -1.39 -0.62
N LEU A 329 6.20 -1.64 0.35
CA LEU A 329 6.43 -0.70 1.43
C LEU A 329 7.54 0.26 1.00
N LEU A 330 7.19 1.48 0.65
CA LEU A 330 8.14 2.53 0.30
C LEU A 330 8.80 3.04 1.58
N VAL A 331 10.07 2.72 1.77
CA VAL A 331 10.85 3.13 2.95
C VAL A 331 11.65 4.40 2.68
N GLY A 332 11.99 4.63 1.43
CA GLY A 332 12.73 5.80 0.99
C GLY A 332 12.84 5.86 -0.53
N TYR A 333 13.58 6.82 -1.00
CA TYR A 333 14.01 6.89 -2.39
C TYR A 333 15.34 7.63 -2.48
N LYS A 334 16.10 7.36 -3.52
CA LYS A 334 17.42 7.94 -3.72
C LYS A 334 17.36 9.46 -3.79
N SER A 335 18.16 10.09 -2.95
CA SER A 335 18.48 11.51 -2.99
C SER A 335 19.90 11.73 -3.50
N TYR A 336 20.89 11.01 -2.95
CA TYR A 336 22.30 11.17 -3.29
C TYR A 336 23.00 9.83 -3.45
N TYR A 337 24.17 9.78 -4.12
CA TYR A 337 25.01 8.58 -4.19
C TYR A 337 26.47 8.89 -4.44
N ILE A 338 27.33 7.94 -4.11
CA ILE A 338 28.75 7.92 -4.50
C ILE A 338 29.00 6.73 -5.43
N GLY A 339 29.83 6.98 -6.46
CA GLY A 339 30.04 6.01 -7.53
C GLY A 339 30.80 4.74 -7.13
N SER A 340 31.59 4.78 -6.07
CA SER A 340 32.28 3.62 -5.52
C SER A 340 32.30 3.74 -3.99
N PRO A 341 31.76 2.76 -3.25
CA PRO A 341 31.24 1.43 -3.61
C PRO A 341 29.75 1.37 -3.97
N CYS A 342 29.17 2.33 -4.65
CA CYS A 342 27.74 2.44 -4.96
C CYS A 342 26.86 2.71 -3.73
N ALA A 343 27.38 3.45 -2.76
CA ALA A 343 26.60 3.85 -1.60
C ALA A 343 25.54 4.88 -1.97
N VAL A 344 24.33 4.69 -1.47
CA VAL A 344 23.18 5.53 -1.72
C VAL A 344 22.65 6.10 -0.42
N ILE A 345 22.41 7.41 -0.42
CA ILE A 345 21.59 8.06 0.59
C ILE A 345 20.17 8.18 0.05
N ASN A 346 19.24 7.65 0.80
CA ASN A 346 17.82 7.71 0.49
C ASN A 346 17.12 8.63 1.48
N THR A 347 16.23 9.48 1.00
CA THR A 347 15.30 10.23 1.85
C THR A 347 14.41 9.24 2.59
N ARG A 348 14.37 9.32 3.93
CA ARG A 348 13.60 8.40 4.78
C ARG A 348 12.13 8.83 4.85
N ILE A 349 11.22 8.08 4.26
CA ILE A 349 9.79 8.41 4.22
C ILE A 349 9.20 8.59 5.62
N SER A 350 9.55 7.72 6.58
CA SER A 350 8.95 7.77 7.93
C SER A 350 9.17 9.09 8.68
N LYS A 351 10.23 9.82 8.37
CA LYS A 351 10.49 11.14 8.93
C LYS A 351 9.45 12.17 8.50
N PHE A 352 8.95 12.04 7.28
CA PHE A 352 8.10 13.03 6.63
C PHE A 352 6.62 12.64 6.66
N ILE A 353 6.24 11.55 7.31
CA ILE A 353 4.85 11.06 7.38
C ILE A 353 3.88 12.15 7.86
N PRO A 354 4.13 12.92 8.94
CA PRO A 354 3.19 13.97 9.36
C PRO A 354 2.95 15.00 8.26
N TRP A 355 4.02 15.46 7.59
CA TRP A 355 3.93 16.42 6.50
C TRP A 355 3.20 15.85 5.26
N ILE A 356 3.48 14.59 4.91
CA ILE A 356 2.79 13.90 3.82
C ILE A 356 1.29 13.77 4.14
N GLU A 357 0.95 13.33 5.34
CA GLU A 357 -0.42 13.12 5.75
C GLU A 357 -1.26 14.39 5.75
N ASP A 358 -0.68 15.52 6.15
CA ASP A 358 -1.38 16.81 6.18
C ASP A 358 -1.72 17.31 4.77
N ILE A 359 -0.96 16.90 3.75
CA ILE A 359 -1.18 17.27 2.35
C ILE A 359 -2.04 16.23 1.62
N VAL A 360 -1.70 14.96 1.76
CA VAL A 360 -2.30 13.87 0.96
C VAL A 360 -3.65 13.44 1.54
N TRP A 361 -3.77 13.39 2.86
CA TRP A 361 -4.98 12.96 3.58
C TRP A 361 -5.34 13.95 4.70
N PRO A 362 -5.69 15.21 4.35
CA PRO A 362 -6.00 16.22 5.36
C PRO A 362 -7.20 15.80 6.21
N VAL A 363 -7.16 16.10 7.50
CA VAL A 363 -8.30 15.87 8.39
C VAL A 363 -9.42 16.82 8.00
N SER A 364 -10.58 16.28 7.67
CA SER A 364 -11.77 17.06 7.31
C SER A 364 -12.16 17.98 8.48
N GLY A 365 -11.98 19.30 8.34
CA GLY A 365 -12.32 20.31 9.36
C GLY A 365 -11.13 21.08 9.93
N GLY A 366 -9.89 20.75 9.59
CA GLY A 366 -8.73 21.57 9.94
C GLY A 366 -8.53 22.69 8.93
N VAL A 367 -8.73 23.93 9.33
CA VAL A 367 -8.23 25.09 8.58
C VAL A 367 -6.72 24.99 8.59
N VAL A 368 -6.12 24.74 7.44
CA VAL A 368 -4.66 24.86 7.27
C VAL A 368 -4.33 26.34 7.43
N VAL A 369 -3.70 26.69 8.53
CA VAL A 369 -3.17 28.03 8.83
C VAL A 369 -1.85 28.22 8.11
#